data_c3a3c0d3ac59f1c4db82f29a0110b591
#
_entry.id   c3a3c0d3ac59f1c4db82f29a0110b591
#
_cell.length_a   1.000
_cell.length_b   1.000
_cell.length_c   1.000
_cell.angle_alpha   90.00
_cell.angle_beta   90.00
_cell.angle_gamma   90.00
#
_symmetry.space_group_name_H-M   'P 1'
#
loop_
_entity.id
_entity.type
_entity.pdbx_description
1 polymer ?
#
loop_
_entity_poly.entity_id
_entity_poly.type
_entity_poly.pdbx_seq_one_letter_code
_entity_poly.pdbx_strand_id
1 'polypeptide(L)'
;MTIKPSFEPVDAGPHTSLPVTNAAMDRNLGVGSIAFMALAGAAPLGAVIAAFPIVISVSQSPAIPLFFVLATAILAVFTVGFTRMARYVANAGAFYSYIQAGLGRITGSGAATFAVGTYVMLMLALAAYIGVATSDAITHFGGPATPWFLWTAGWILITAVLGYRDIELSAKVLGIVLVVEILVVVIIDVAILARGGAEGVTASSLNPGLLTEGFPSLGLMFAFFSFVGFEATAVFRNEARDPERTIPRATYLAVVGVGLFYAFSAWAITVGVGTDKIVGAATDDPTGMVLGLALTFVSPVMQDVMQVLLLSSVFACILTFHNVLTRYFFTMGGKGILPAALGVVSTKHRAPSRASLTVSLVTGVLLIGVLLAGLDPIAEVYTWLSGAATLGVIVLMVLTSLAVLVFFGKRSDVSLGMWSTKIAPGLALASLGVVVWLVIKNFSALVPSPVVANVLLVVLAATFLVGVVVALVFRATRPDAYLALDA
;
A
#
# COMPACT_ATOMS: atom_id res chain seq x y z
N MET A 1 3.04 64.90 -15.27
CA MET A 1 1.76 64.55 -15.95
C MET A 1 1.84 63.09 -16.33
N THR A 2 1.41 62.19 -15.43
CA THR A 2 1.58 60.74 -15.53
C THR A 2 0.21 60.14 -15.78
N ILE A 3 0.03 59.57 -16.98
CA ILE A 3 -1.21 58.97 -17.42
C ILE A 3 -1.22 57.52 -16.90
N LYS A 4 -2.18 57.18 -16.01
CA LYS A 4 -2.51 55.81 -15.64
C LYS A 4 -3.45 55.21 -16.69
N PRO A 5 -3.22 54.00 -17.20
CA PRO A 5 -4.24 53.31 -17.99
C PRO A 5 -5.27 52.70 -17.07
N SER A 6 -6.55 53.07 -17.27
CA SER A 6 -7.72 52.47 -16.69
C SER A 6 -8.03 51.19 -17.44
N PHE A 7 -7.95 50.03 -16.78
CA PHE A 7 -8.55 48.78 -17.29
C PHE A 7 -10.00 48.71 -16.81
N GLU A 8 -10.95 48.79 -17.71
CA GLU A 8 -12.34 48.41 -17.47
C GLU A 8 -12.46 46.89 -17.41
N PRO A 9 -13.22 46.30 -16.47
CA PRO A 9 -13.46 44.87 -16.41
C PRO A 9 -14.42 44.49 -17.54
N VAL A 10 -14.02 43.56 -18.39
CA VAL A 10 -14.88 42.90 -19.36
C VAL A 10 -15.89 42.03 -18.61
N ASP A 11 -17.16 42.32 -18.82
CA ASP A 11 -18.33 41.61 -18.28
C ASP A 11 -18.35 40.19 -18.81
N ALA A 12 -17.93 39.21 -17.98
CA ALA A 12 -18.00 37.79 -18.26
C ALA A 12 -19.39 37.31 -17.86
N GLY A 13 -20.20 36.96 -18.86
CA GLY A 13 -21.52 36.36 -18.67
C GLY A 13 -21.53 35.15 -17.74
N PRO A 14 -22.70 34.69 -17.28
CA PRO A 14 -22.82 33.75 -16.17
C PRO A 14 -22.31 32.35 -16.56
N HIS A 15 -21.04 32.10 -16.36
CA HIS A 15 -20.55 30.74 -16.24
C HIS A 15 -21.03 30.21 -14.89
N THR A 16 -22.00 29.33 -14.93
CA THR A 16 -22.45 28.51 -13.80
C THR A 16 -21.31 27.60 -13.35
N SER A 17 -20.38 28.18 -12.61
CA SER A 17 -19.46 27.42 -11.75
C SER A 17 -20.32 26.83 -10.64
N LEU A 18 -20.57 25.51 -10.69
CA LEU A 18 -21.06 24.78 -9.55
C LEU A 18 -20.16 25.11 -8.35
N PRO A 19 -20.71 25.52 -7.21
CA PRO A 19 -19.91 25.77 -6.03
C PRO A 19 -19.32 24.44 -5.56
N VAL A 20 -18.06 24.22 -5.84
CA VAL A 20 -17.24 23.28 -5.06
C VAL A 20 -17.14 23.94 -3.68
N THR A 21 -18.09 23.63 -2.80
CA THR A 21 -17.95 23.94 -1.39
C THR A 21 -16.82 23.06 -0.87
N ASN A 22 -15.61 23.61 -0.94
CA ASN A 22 -14.50 23.18 -0.10
C ASN A 22 -14.93 23.53 1.34
N ALA A 23 -15.71 22.65 1.96
CA ALA A 23 -15.81 22.63 3.41
C ALA A 23 -14.37 22.44 3.89
N ALA A 24 -13.80 23.46 4.50
CA ALA A 24 -12.45 23.40 5.05
C ALA A 24 -12.43 22.24 6.03
N MET A 25 -11.70 21.18 5.71
CA MET A 25 -11.53 20.05 6.61
C MET A 25 -10.86 20.55 7.88
N ASP A 26 -11.36 20.13 9.04
CA ASP A 26 -10.79 20.50 10.34
C ASP A 26 -9.35 20.00 10.42
N ARG A 27 -8.39 20.94 10.46
CA ARG A 27 -6.94 20.66 10.54
C ARG A 27 -6.56 20.29 11.97
N ASN A 28 -6.98 19.11 12.43
CA ASN A 28 -6.79 18.68 13.82
C ASN A 28 -5.82 17.51 13.98
N LEU A 29 -5.38 16.85 12.89
CA LEU A 29 -4.56 15.66 12.99
C LEU A 29 -3.10 15.98 13.34
N GLY A 30 -2.60 15.36 14.40
CA GLY A 30 -1.20 15.42 14.83
C GLY A 30 -0.35 14.29 14.18
N VAL A 31 0.96 14.32 14.48
CA VAL A 31 1.93 13.31 13.97
C VAL A 31 1.48 11.88 14.29
N GLY A 32 1.12 11.63 15.55
CA GLY A 32 0.68 10.30 16.00
C GLY A 32 -0.57 9.83 15.26
N SER A 33 -1.60 10.68 15.12
CA SER A 33 -2.83 10.31 14.44
C SER A 33 -2.59 9.93 12.98
N ILE A 34 -1.81 10.72 12.24
CA ILE A 34 -1.50 10.45 10.83
C ILE A 34 -0.61 9.20 10.69
N ALA A 35 0.39 9.02 11.58
CA ALA A 35 1.19 7.81 11.58
C ALA A 35 0.31 6.57 11.86
N PHE A 36 -0.56 6.61 12.86
CA PHE A 36 -1.47 5.51 13.16
C PHE A 36 -2.43 5.18 12.02
N MET A 37 -2.97 6.18 11.32
CA MET A 37 -3.84 5.94 10.16
C MET A 37 -3.08 5.27 9.00
N ALA A 38 -1.84 5.69 8.75
CA ALA A 38 -0.98 5.03 7.75
C ALA A 38 -0.59 3.61 8.17
N LEU A 39 -0.29 3.40 9.46
CA LEU A 39 0.05 2.09 10.03
C LEU A 39 -1.12 1.11 10.02
N ALA A 40 -2.35 1.60 10.23
CA ALA A 40 -3.54 0.77 10.09
C ALA A 40 -3.68 0.20 8.67
N GLY A 41 -3.29 0.99 7.64
CA GLY A 41 -3.19 0.50 6.26
C GLY A 41 -2.09 -0.54 6.03
N ALA A 42 -0.99 -0.49 6.80
CA ALA A 42 0.09 -1.47 6.75
C ALA A 42 -0.24 -2.77 7.52
N ALA A 43 -1.31 -2.77 8.35
CA ALA A 43 -1.80 -3.94 9.10
C ALA A 43 -0.67 -4.74 9.78
N PRO A 44 0.00 -4.23 10.84
CA PRO A 44 1.25 -4.82 11.34
C PRO A 44 1.14 -6.29 11.75
N LEU A 45 0.06 -6.67 12.43
CA LEU A 45 -0.16 -8.08 12.78
C LEU A 45 -0.44 -8.92 11.52
N GLY A 46 -1.25 -8.39 10.59
CA GLY A 46 -1.49 -9.03 9.29
C GLY A 46 -0.20 -9.25 8.51
N ALA A 47 0.71 -8.27 8.51
CA ALA A 47 2.01 -8.42 7.87
C ALA A 47 2.87 -9.53 8.52
N VAL A 48 2.92 -9.59 9.86
CA VAL A 48 3.68 -10.62 10.58
C VAL A 48 3.11 -12.01 10.33
N ILE A 49 1.78 -12.18 10.37
CA ILE A 49 1.16 -13.52 10.20
C ILE A 49 1.05 -13.90 8.72
N ALA A 50 0.68 -12.96 7.82
CA ALA A 50 0.40 -13.28 6.42
C ALA A 50 1.58 -13.03 5.48
N ALA A 51 2.32 -11.91 5.65
CA ALA A 51 3.36 -11.56 4.70
C ALA A 51 4.71 -12.22 5.05
N PHE A 52 5.10 -12.38 6.32
CA PHE A 52 6.39 -12.97 6.68
C PHE A 52 6.56 -14.40 6.15
N PRO A 53 5.60 -15.33 6.31
CA PRO A 53 5.71 -16.64 5.69
C PRO A 53 5.91 -16.59 4.16
N ILE A 54 5.23 -15.66 3.49
CA ILE A 54 5.41 -15.47 2.04
C ILE A 54 6.81 -14.92 1.71
N VAL A 55 7.32 -13.93 2.48
CA VAL A 55 8.72 -13.45 2.31
C VAL A 55 9.69 -14.61 2.36
N ILE A 56 9.54 -15.50 3.35
CA ILE A 56 10.42 -16.64 3.57
C ILE A 56 10.28 -17.69 2.46
N SER A 57 9.03 -18.11 2.18
CA SER A 57 8.76 -19.18 1.21
C SER A 57 9.13 -18.77 -0.22
N VAL A 58 8.86 -17.53 -0.66
CA VAL A 58 9.23 -17.09 -2.03
C VAL A 58 10.70 -16.75 -2.16
N SER A 59 11.37 -16.27 -1.09
CA SER A 59 12.79 -16.00 -1.13
C SER A 59 13.65 -17.27 -1.02
N GLN A 60 13.08 -18.36 -0.46
CA GLN A 60 13.80 -19.57 -0.11
C GLN A 60 15.04 -19.27 0.77
N SER A 61 14.91 -18.29 1.67
CA SER A 61 16.01 -17.79 2.49
C SER A 61 15.55 -17.43 3.90
N PRO A 62 16.31 -17.76 4.94
CA PRO A 62 16.05 -17.32 6.30
C PRO A 62 16.46 -15.86 6.57
N ALA A 63 16.92 -15.12 5.55
CA ALA A 63 17.40 -13.73 5.66
C ALA A 63 16.28 -12.70 5.83
N ILE A 64 15.08 -13.10 6.25
CA ILE A 64 13.92 -12.21 6.38
C ILE A 64 14.22 -10.94 7.21
N PRO A 65 14.96 -10.95 8.33
CA PRO A 65 15.27 -9.72 9.05
C PRO A 65 16.07 -8.73 8.20
N LEU A 66 17.02 -9.25 7.37
CA LEU A 66 17.84 -8.41 6.50
C LEU A 66 17.02 -7.80 5.37
N PHE A 67 16.02 -8.50 4.82
CA PHE A 67 15.13 -7.94 3.82
C PHE A 67 14.34 -6.75 4.39
N PHE A 68 13.86 -6.83 5.64
CA PHE A 68 13.20 -5.71 6.29
C PHE A 68 14.14 -4.55 6.61
N VAL A 69 15.39 -4.82 7.03
CA VAL A 69 16.42 -3.77 7.21
C VAL A 69 16.71 -3.05 5.89
N LEU A 70 16.90 -3.79 4.80
CA LEU A 70 17.18 -3.21 3.47
C LEU A 70 15.98 -2.42 2.94
N ALA A 71 14.75 -2.97 3.03
CA ALA A 71 13.55 -2.27 2.63
C ALA A 71 13.38 -0.97 3.43
N THR A 72 13.58 -1.00 4.75
CA THR A 72 13.52 0.17 5.62
C THR A 72 14.55 1.23 5.21
N ALA A 73 15.80 0.83 4.95
CA ALA A 73 16.85 1.76 4.54
C ALA A 73 16.51 2.44 3.20
N ILE A 74 16.07 1.68 2.20
CA ILE A 74 15.67 2.21 0.90
C ILE A 74 14.46 3.15 1.03
N LEU A 75 13.43 2.75 1.80
CA LEU A 75 12.25 3.57 2.04
C LEU A 75 12.55 4.83 2.85
N ALA A 76 13.46 4.77 3.82
CA ALA A 76 13.89 5.96 4.56
C ALA A 76 14.56 6.99 3.64
N VAL A 77 15.40 6.55 2.71
CA VAL A 77 16.01 7.40 1.68
C VAL A 77 14.94 7.95 0.71
N PHE A 78 14.01 7.11 0.25
CA PHE A 78 12.88 7.54 -0.58
C PHE A 78 12.02 8.61 0.11
N THR A 79 11.75 8.44 1.41
CA THR A 79 10.94 9.35 2.23
C THR A 79 11.48 10.78 2.25
N VAL A 80 12.79 10.97 2.11
CA VAL A 80 13.42 12.32 2.03
C VAL A 80 12.82 13.13 0.87
N GLY A 81 12.85 12.59 -0.34
CA GLY A 81 12.32 13.25 -1.54
C GLY A 81 10.79 13.32 -1.53
N PHE A 82 10.13 12.22 -1.14
CA PHE A 82 8.68 12.10 -1.06
C PHE A 82 8.05 13.18 -0.16
N THR A 83 8.53 13.29 1.07
CA THR A 83 8.02 14.29 2.03
C THR A 83 8.40 15.73 1.66
N ARG A 84 9.51 15.89 0.92
CA ARG A 84 9.88 17.21 0.39
C ARG A 84 8.90 17.66 -0.69
N MET A 85 8.52 16.76 -1.60
CA MET A 85 7.54 17.03 -2.65
C MET A 85 6.15 17.38 -2.07
N ALA A 86 5.77 16.74 -0.96
CA ALA A 86 4.51 17.00 -0.25
C ALA A 86 4.31 18.46 0.16
N ARG A 87 5.39 19.26 0.31
CA ARG A 87 5.29 20.69 0.64
C ARG A 87 4.82 21.54 -0.54
N TYR A 88 5.10 21.11 -1.77
CA TYR A 88 4.86 21.88 -2.99
C TYR A 88 3.63 21.41 -3.77
N VAL A 89 3.21 20.17 -3.59
CA VAL A 89 2.07 19.59 -4.27
C VAL A 89 0.97 19.35 -3.25
N ALA A 90 -0.08 20.15 -3.33
CA ALA A 90 -1.18 20.13 -2.35
C ALA A 90 -2.23 19.04 -2.60
N ASN A 91 -2.16 18.36 -3.74
CA ASN A 91 -3.17 17.38 -4.15
C ASN A 91 -3.00 16.05 -3.38
N ALA A 92 -4.10 15.50 -2.88
CA ALA A 92 -4.16 14.28 -2.08
C ALA A 92 -3.92 12.96 -2.85
N GLY A 93 -3.46 13.04 -4.10
CA GLY A 93 -3.25 11.86 -4.97
C GLY A 93 -1.98 11.07 -4.71
N ALA A 94 -1.23 11.34 -3.64
CA ALA A 94 0.03 10.69 -3.31
C ALA A 94 0.98 10.53 -4.51
N PHE A 95 1.31 9.32 -4.93
CA PHE A 95 2.30 9.07 -5.99
C PHE A 95 1.96 9.75 -7.32
N TYR A 96 0.72 9.57 -7.86
CA TYR A 96 0.43 10.08 -9.20
C TYR A 96 0.46 11.61 -9.28
N SER A 97 0.07 12.30 -8.23
CA SER A 97 0.12 13.77 -8.19
C SER A 97 1.55 14.29 -8.24
N TYR A 98 2.47 13.62 -7.55
CA TYR A 98 3.89 13.96 -7.57
C TYR A 98 4.51 13.64 -8.93
N ILE A 99 4.17 12.50 -9.52
CA ILE A 99 4.61 12.09 -10.86
C ILE A 99 4.11 13.12 -11.89
N GLN A 100 2.86 13.55 -11.79
CA GLN A 100 2.28 14.56 -12.68
C GLN A 100 2.98 15.91 -12.55
N ALA A 101 3.24 16.38 -11.32
CA ALA A 101 3.90 17.66 -11.07
C ALA A 101 5.35 17.68 -11.60
N GLY A 102 6.07 16.56 -11.56
CA GLY A 102 7.45 16.46 -12.05
C GLY A 102 7.56 16.12 -13.52
N LEU A 103 6.79 15.12 -13.99
CA LEU A 103 6.93 14.51 -15.32
C LEU A 103 5.81 14.90 -16.32
N GLY A 104 4.81 15.67 -15.85
CA GLY A 104 3.75 16.21 -16.69
C GLY A 104 2.50 15.32 -16.78
N ARG A 105 1.45 15.86 -17.45
CA ARG A 105 0.08 15.31 -17.47
C ARG A 105 -0.03 13.91 -18.06
N ILE A 106 0.69 13.62 -19.14
CA ILE A 106 0.63 12.32 -19.83
C ILE A 106 1.14 11.23 -18.90
N THR A 107 2.34 11.41 -18.30
CA THR A 107 2.92 10.46 -17.36
C THR A 107 2.11 10.37 -16.08
N GLY A 108 1.58 11.50 -15.58
CA GLY A 108 0.70 11.54 -14.41
C GLY A 108 -0.60 10.75 -14.62
N SER A 109 -1.23 10.87 -15.79
CA SER A 109 -2.42 10.09 -16.15
C SER A 109 -2.11 8.59 -16.24
N GLY A 110 -0.96 8.23 -16.86
CA GLY A 110 -0.47 6.84 -16.85
C GLY A 110 -0.24 6.31 -15.44
N ALA A 111 0.38 7.09 -14.57
CA ALA A 111 0.61 6.72 -13.18
C ALA A 111 -0.69 6.58 -12.37
N ALA A 112 -1.72 7.38 -12.65
CA ALA A 112 -3.02 7.29 -11.99
C ALA A 112 -3.73 5.97 -12.31
N THR A 113 -3.83 5.59 -13.59
CA THR A 113 -4.43 4.30 -14.00
C THR A 113 -3.59 3.10 -13.57
N PHE A 114 -2.26 3.24 -13.58
CA PHE A 114 -1.34 2.23 -13.08
C PHE A 114 -1.53 1.98 -11.57
N ALA A 115 -1.68 3.05 -10.77
CA ALA A 115 -1.98 2.94 -9.36
C ALA A 115 -3.33 2.26 -9.10
N VAL A 116 -4.36 2.57 -9.90
CA VAL A 116 -5.65 1.86 -9.82
C VAL A 116 -5.47 0.37 -10.07
N GLY A 117 -4.79 -0.04 -11.14
CA GLY A 117 -4.52 -1.45 -11.43
C GLY A 117 -3.75 -2.14 -10.30
N THR A 118 -2.73 -1.46 -9.78
CA THR A 118 -1.91 -1.91 -8.64
C THR A 118 -2.75 -2.16 -7.39
N TYR A 119 -3.56 -1.19 -6.99
CA TYR A 119 -4.39 -1.32 -5.77
C TYR A 119 -5.59 -2.27 -5.96
N VAL A 120 -6.09 -2.46 -7.19
CA VAL A 120 -7.10 -3.51 -7.46
C VAL A 120 -6.50 -4.90 -7.26
N MET A 121 -5.28 -5.17 -7.76
CA MET A 121 -4.59 -6.43 -7.51
C MET A 121 -4.36 -6.66 -6.01
N LEU A 122 -3.96 -5.62 -5.27
CA LEU A 122 -3.80 -5.68 -3.82
C LEU A 122 -5.12 -6.02 -3.11
N MET A 123 -6.22 -5.38 -3.49
CA MET A 123 -7.56 -5.65 -2.93
C MET A 123 -7.99 -7.10 -3.16
N LEU A 124 -7.74 -7.66 -4.35
CA LEU A 124 -8.05 -9.06 -4.66
C LEU A 124 -7.23 -10.02 -3.80
N ALA A 125 -5.93 -9.74 -3.63
CA ALA A 125 -5.05 -10.53 -2.79
C ALA A 125 -5.54 -10.55 -1.33
N LEU A 126 -5.77 -9.39 -0.75
CA LEU A 126 -6.24 -9.26 0.64
C LEU A 126 -7.62 -9.88 0.84
N ALA A 127 -8.53 -9.74 -0.14
CA ALA A 127 -9.87 -10.30 -0.08
C ALA A 127 -9.86 -11.84 -0.13
N ALA A 128 -8.96 -12.45 -0.90
CA ALA A 128 -8.76 -13.90 -0.88
C ALA A 128 -8.20 -14.36 0.47
N TYR A 129 -7.17 -13.65 0.97
CA TYR A 129 -6.54 -13.98 2.24
C TYR A 129 -7.52 -13.93 3.43
N ILE A 130 -8.31 -12.87 3.57
CA ILE A 130 -9.25 -12.74 4.69
C ILE A 130 -10.35 -13.82 4.66
N GLY A 131 -10.73 -14.29 3.46
CA GLY A 131 -11.66 -15.40 3.30
C GLY A 131 -11.12 -16.69 3.88
N VAL A 132 -9.86 -17.03 3.56
CA VAL A 132 -9.17 -18.22 4.12
C VAL A 132 -8.97 -18.05 5.62
N ALA A 133 -8.41 -16.92 6.07
CA ALA A 133 -8.19 -16.66 7.49
C ALA A 133 -9.48 -16.75 8.33
N THR A 134 -10.63 -16.37 7.75
CA THR A 134 -11.93 -16.50 8.43
C THR A 134 -12.36 -17.98 8.49
N SER A 135 -12.20 -18.75 7.42
CA SER A 135 -12.49 -20.19 7.41
C SER A 135 -11.62 -20.93 8.42
N ASP A 136 -10.31 -20.61 8.46
CA ASP A 136 -9.36 -21.19 9.40
C ASP A 136 -9.73 -20.84 10.86
N ALA A 137 -10.12 -19.59 11.12
CA ALA A 137 -10.58 -19.15 12.44
C ALA A 137 -11.83 -19.95 12.89
N ILE A 138 -12.81 -20.13 12.02
CA ILE A 138 -14.02 -20.91 12.34
C ILE A 138 -13.64 -22.36 12.69
N THR A 139 -12.79 -22.99 11.91
CA THR A 139 -12.32 -24.37 12.15
C THR A 139 -11.52 -24.45 13.45
N HIS A 140 -10.66 -23.45 13.72
CA HIS A 140 -9.88 -23.35 14.97
C HIS A 140 -10.79 -23.33 16.21
N PHE A 141 -11.90 -22.59 16.16
CA PHE A 141 -12.88 -22.52 17.25
C PHE A 141 -13.90 -23.67 17.25
N GLY A 142 -13.65 -24.76 16.52
CA GLY A 142 -14.46 -25.97 16.51
C GLY A 142 -15.69 -25.93 15.58
N GLY A 143 -15.77 -24.93 14.69
CA GLY A 143 -16.78 -24.87 13.65
C GLY A 143 -16.44 -25.78 12.46
N PRO A 144 -17.39 -25.95 11.51
CA PRO A 144 -17.18 -26.76 10.31
C PRO A 144 -16.22 -26.07 9.33
N ALA A 145 -15.48 -26.85 8.55
CA ALA A 145 -14.73 -26.34 7.41
C ALA A 145 -15.70 -25.72 6.39
N THR A 146 -15.45 -24.48 6.04
CA THR A 146 -16.33 -23.69 5.16
C THR A 146 -15.53 -23.16 3.96
N PRO A 147 -16.14 -23.03 2.77
CA PRO A 147 -15.45 -22.48 1.61
C PRO A 147 -15.04 -21.02 1.84
N TRP A 148 -13.78 -20.70 1.58
CA TRP A 148 -13.19 -19.38 1.76
C TRP A 148 -13.95 -18.25 1.04
N PHE A 149 -14.47 -18.53 -0.17
CA PHE A 149 -15.16 -17.54 -1.00
C PHE A 149 -16.46 -17.01 -0.39
N LEU A 150 -17.12 -17.77 0.48
CA LEU A 150 -18.31 -17.29 1.21
C LEU A 150 -17.95 -16.14 2.15
N TRP A 151 -16.86 -16.31 2.87
CA TRP A 151 -16.35 -15.28 3.81
C TRP A 151 -15.79 -14.08 3.07
N THR A 152 -15.07 -14.31 1.97
CA THR A 152 -14.63 -13.24 1.07
C THR A 152 -15.79 -12.38 0.60
N ALA A 153 -16.88 -13.00 0.11
CA ALA A 153 -18.09 -12.30 -0.32
C ALA A 153 -18.72 -11.50 0.84
N GLY A 154 -18.77 -12.09 2.04
CA GLY A 154 -19.24 -11.41 3.25
C GLY A 154 -18.43 -10.16 3.59
N TRP A 155 -17.09 -10.26 3.58
CA TRP A 155 -16.19 -9.13 3.86
C TRP A 155 -16.27 -8.03 2.79
N ILE A 156 -16.39 -8.39 1.50
CA ILE A 156 -16.60 -7.43 0.42
C ILE A 156 -17.93 -6.70 0.61
N LEU A 157 -18.99 -7.42 0.98
CA LEU A 157 -20.29 -6.80 1.24
C LEU A 157 -20.24 -5.82 2.42
N ILE A 158 -19.58 -6.19 3.52
CA ILE A 158 -19.36 -5.31 4.67
C ILE A 158 -18.59 -4.07 4.23
N THR A 159 -17.47 -4.25 3.50
CA THR A 159 -16.66 -3.14 2.98
C THR A 159 -17.46 -2.25 2.04
N ALA A 160 -18.29 -2.82 1.16
CA ALA A 160 -19.16 -2.09 0.25
C ALA A 160 -20.19 -1.22 1.00
N VAL A 161 -20.81 -1.76 2.05
CA VAL A 161 -21.79 -1.02 2.87
C VAL A 161 -21.11 0.12 3.64
N LEU A 162 -19.95 -0.13 4.24
CA LEU A 162 -19.21 0.89 4.98
C LEU A 162 -18.72 2.00 4.05
N GLY A 163 -18.08 1.65 2.95
CA GLY A 163 -17.59 2.63 1.97
C GLY A 163 -18.71 3.41 1.27
N TYR A 164 -19.85 2.77 0.98
CA TYR A 164 -21.02 3.45 0.39
C TYR A 164 -21.60 4.52 1.33
N ARG A 165 -21.61 4.24 2.64
CA ARG A 165 -22.15 5.14 3.68
C ARG A 165 -21.13 6.11 4.25
N ASP A 166 -19.88 6.05 3.79
CA ASP A 166 -18.75 6.82 4.35
C ASP A 166 -18.56 6.61 5.85
N ILE A 167 -18.78 5.37 6.28
CA ILE A 167 -18.55 4.99 7.66
C ILE A 167 -17.06 4.68 7.81
N GLU A 168 -16.32 5.68 8.27
CA GLU A 168 -14.94 5.47 8.68
C GLU A 168 -14.91 4.82 10.07
N LEU A 169 -14.05 3.80 10.23
CA LEU A 169 -13.74 3.33 11.56
C LEU A 169 -13.06 4.47 12.32
N SER A 170 -13.57 4.77 13.52
CA SER A 170 -13.02 5.84 14.33
C SER A 170 -11.50 5.69 14.47
N ALA A 171 -10.74 6.75 14.17
CA ALA A 171 -9.28 6.77 14.34
C ALA A 171 -8.85 6.33 15.73
N LYS A 172 -9.69 6.56 16.76
CA LYS A 172 -9.47 6.10 18.14
C LYS A 172 -9.58 4.57 18.24
N VAL A 173 -10.58 3.95 17.62
CA VAL A 173 -10.76 2.49 17.61
C VAL A 173 -9.64 1.82 16.85
N LEU A 174 -9.33 2.30 15.64
CA LEU A 174 -8.19 1.81 14.84
C LEU A 174 -6.87 1.94 15.61
N GLY A 175 -6.65 3.07 16.30
CA GLY A 175 -5.45 3.28 17.11
C GLY A 175 -5.33 2.31 18.29
N ILE A 176 -6.43 2.00 18.97
CA ILE A 176 -6.44 1.02 20.08
C ILE A 176 -6.13 -0.39 19.52
N VAL A 177 -6.81 -0.81 18.46
CA VAL A 177 -6.60 -2.12 17.85
C VAL A 177 -5.15 -2.27 17.40
N LEU A 178 -4.61 -1.27 16.70
CA LEU A 178 -3.21 -1.26 16.25
C LEU A 178 -2.22 -1.40 17.43
N VAL A 179 -2.45 -0.68 18.53
CA VAL A 179 -1.58 -0.80 19.73
C VAL A 179 -1.65 -2.21 20.29
N VAL A 180 -2.84 -2.81 20.37
CA VAL A 180 -3.02 -4.20 20.84
C VAL A 180 -2.32 -5.18 19.89
N GLU A 181 -2.44 -5.01 18.57
CA GLU A 181 -1.74 -5.83 17.57
C GLU A 181 -0.22 -5.80 17.77
N ILE A 182 0.36 -4.61 17.89
CA ILE A 182 1.81 -4.45 18.13
C ILE A 182 2.22 -5.10 19.46
N LEU A 183 1.44 -4.89 20.53
CA LEU A 183 1.73 -5.47 21.84
C LEU A 183 1.72 -7.00 21.81
N VAL A 184 0.75 -7.60 21.14
CA VAL A 184 0.64 -9.06 20.99
C VAL A 184 1.87 -9.62 20.28
N VAL A 185 2.30 -9.01 19.17
CA VAL A 185 3.53 -9.43 18.48
C VAL A 185 4.75 -9.29 19.36
N VAL A 186 4.92 -8.15 20.06
CA VAL A 186 6.05 -7.93 20.97
C VAL A 186 6.06 -8.96 22.13
N ILE A 187 4.89 -9.32 22.66
CA ILE A 187 4.80 -10.36 23.71
C ILE A 187 5.32 -11.69 23.20
N ILE A 188 4.96 -12.07 21.97
CA ILE A 188 5.42 -13.32 21.35
C ILE A 188 6.93 -13.27 21.08
N ASP A 189 7.42 -12.19 20.50
CA ASP A 189 8.84 -11.99 20.22
C ASP A 189 9.68 -12.11 21.52
N VAL A 190 9.25 -11.43 22.57
CA VAL A 190 9.92 -11.49 23.89
C VAL A 190 9.82 -12.91 24.49
N ALA A 191 8.68 -13.58 24.37
CA ALA A 191 8.50 -14.94 24.90
C ALA A 191 9.40 -15.95 24.16
N ILE A 192 9.54 -15.84 22.84
CA ILE A 192 10.46 -16.65 22.03
C ILE A 192 11.90 -16.46 22.52
N LEU A 193 12.34 -15.21 22.62
CA LEU A 193 13.72 -14.90 23.03
C LEU A 193 13.99 -15.30 24.48
N ALA A 194 13.05 -15.08 25.40
CA ALA A 194 13.19 -15.45 26.81
C ALA A 194 13.27 -16.97 27.03
N ARG A 195 12.59 -17.76 26.17
CA ARG A 195 12.63 -19.23 26.22
C ARG A 195 13.77 -19.83 25.41
N GLY A 196 14.56 -19.00 24.72
CA GLY A 196 15.71 -19.44 23.94
C GLY A 196 15.39 -19.91 22.51
N GLY A 197 14.14 -19.77 22.04
CA GLY A 197 13.72 -20.23 20.69
C GLY A 197 13.80 -21.74 20.51
N ALA A 198 13.87 -22.20 19.27
CA ALA A 198 13.95 -23.63 18.94
C ALA A 198 15.35 -24.24 19.12
N GLU A 199 16.40 -23.45 18.91
CA GLU A 199 17.80 -23.90 18.83
C GLU A 199 18.77 -23.00 19.64
N GLY A 200 18.27 -22.17 20.53
CA GLY A 200 18.98 -21.10 21.21
C GLY A 200 18.83 -19.76 20.48
N VAL A 201 19.09 -18.66 21.18
CA VAL A 201 19.06 -17.32 20.56
C VAL A 201 20.31 -17.15 19.70
N THR A 202 20.12 -17.14 18.40
CA THR A 202 21.21 -17.02 17.42
C THR A 202 21.04 -15.79 16.53
N ALA A 203 22.14 -15.31 15.96
CA ALA A 203 22.16 -14.24 14.96
C ALA A 203 22.38 -14.79 13.55
N SER A 204 22.21 -16.10 13.31
CA SER A 204 22.51 -16.76 12.05
C SER A 204 21.73 -16.16 10.86
N SER A 205 20.44 -15.82 11.07
CA SER A 205 19.59 -15.14 10.06
C SER A 205 20.00 -13.70 9.73
N LEU A 206 20.91 -13.12 10.53
CA LEU A 206 21.50 -11.79 10.28
C LEU A 206 22.81 -11.86 9.49
N ASN A 207 23.23 -13.05 9.01
CA ASN A 207 24.41 -13.19 8.19
C ASN A 207 24.15 -12.60 6.78
N PRO A 208 24.92 -11.58 6.35
CA PRO A 208 24.74 -10.97 5.03
C PRO A 208 24.94 -11.94 3.85
N GLY A 209 25.67 -13.06 4.05
CA GLY A 209 25.84 -14.11 3.03
C GLY A 209 24.51 -14.71 2.57
N LEU A 210 23.52 -14.78 3.45
CA LEU A 210 22.18 -15.29 3.12
C LEU A 210 21.41 -14.43 2.10
N LEU A 211 21.85 -13.17 1.89
CA LEU A 211 21.28 -12.31 0.85
C LEU A 211 21.66 -12.73 -0.58
N THR A 212 22.55 -13.69 -0.73
CA THR A 212 22.94 -14.24 -2.04
C THR A 212 22.32 -15.61 -2.31
N GLU A 213 21.56 -16.15 -1.35
CA GLU A 213 20.91 -17.44 -1.45
C GLU A 213 19.45 -17.33 -1.90
N GLY A 214 18.96 -18.33 -2.62
CA GLY A 214 17.56 -18.36 -3.08
C GLY A 214 17.21 -17.22 -4.04
N PHE A 215 16.08 -16.57 -3.76
CA PHE A 215 15.54 -15.45 -4.54
C PHE A 215 15.43 -14.16 -3.70
N PRO A 216 16.53 -13.52 -3.33
CA PRO A 216 16.53 -12.37 -2.43
C PRO A 216 15.75 -11.16 -2.97
N SER A 217 15.65 -11.03 -4.30
CA SER A 217 14.83 -9.98 -4.92
C SER A 217 13.34 -10.14 -4.63
N LEU A 218 12.83 -11.38 -4.57
CA LEU A 218 11.45 -11.66 -4.22
C LEU A 218 11.22 -11.45 -2.72
N GLY A 219 12.18 -11.89 -1.87
CA GLY A 219 12.14 -11.62 -0.44
C GLY A 219 12.10 -10.11 -0.13
N LEU A 220 12.97 -9.34 -0.79
CA LEU A 220 12.97 -7.88 -0.66
C LEU A 220 11.66 -7.25 -1.19
N MET A 221 11.12 -7.73 -2.32
CA MET A 221 9.83 -7.28 -2.85
C MET A 221 8.70 -7.48 -1.81
N PHE A 222 8.59 -8.67 -1.23
CA PHE A 222 7.55 -8.92 -0.22
C PHE A 222 7.82 -8.23 1.12
N ALA A 223 9.08 -7.92 1.45
CA ALA A 223 9.37 -7.00 2.54
C ALA A 223 8.79 -5.60 2.25
N PHE A 224 8.92 -5.08 1.03
CA PHE A 224 8.24 -3.83 0.62
C PHE A 224 6.71 -3.93 0.70
N PHE A 225 6.12 -5.09 0.40
CA PHE A 225 4.68 -5.31 0.54
C PHE A 225 4.16 -4.93 1.93
N SER A 226 4.89 -5.31 2.97
CA SER A 226 4.52 -5.03 4.37
C SER A 226 4.54 -3.54 4.73
N PHE A 227 5.10 -2.68 3.89
CA PHE A 227 5.09 -1.22 4.07
C PHE A 227 4.04 -0.52 3.22
N VAL A 228 3.35 -1.20 2.30
CA VAL A 228 2.34 -0.57 1.44
C VAL A 228 1.25 0.05 2.31
N GLY A 229 0.95 1.32 2.05
CA GLY A 229 0.07 2.15 2.90
C GLY A 229 0.79 3.31 3.59
N PHE A 230 2.15 3.29 3.72
CA PHE A 230 2.89 4.41 4.31
C PHE A 230 2.68 5.73 3.54
N GLU A 231 2.44 5.64 2.25
CA GLU A 231 2.16 6.77 1.36
C GLU A 231 0.86 7.49 1.69
N ALA A 232 -0.07 6.84 2.40
CA ALA A 232 -1.30 7.44 2.87
C ALA A 232 -1.04 8.65 3.80
N THR A 233 0.12 8.73 4.44
CA THR A 233 0.52 9.91 5.22
C THR A 233 0.44 11.20 4.40
N ALA A 234 0.78 11.18 3.10
CA ALA A 234 0.68 12.32 2.21
C ALA A 234 -0.76 12.67 1.82
N VAL A 235 -1.67 11.68 1.81
CA VAL A 235 -3.09 11.88 1.52
C VAL A 235 -3.76 12.71 2.62
N PHE A 236 -3.36 12.53 3.88
CA PHE A 236 -3.90 13.27 5.03
C PHE A 236 -3.32 14.68 5.23
N ARG A 237 -2.56 15.20 4.24
CA ARG A 237 -1.94 16.53 4.31
C ARG A 237 -2.93 17.65 4.63
N ASN A 238 -4.11 17.62 4.03
CA ASN A 238 -5.12 18.68 4.19
C ASN A 238 -5.78 18.67 5.58
N GLU A 239 -5.69 17.57 6.32
CA GLU A 239 -6.23 17.38 7.67
C GLU A 239 -5.17 17.57 8.75
N ALA A 240 -3.89 17.68 8.36
CA ALA A 240 -2.78 17.88 9.29
C ALA A 240 -2.76 19.30 9.89
N ARG A 241 -2.54 19.40 11.22
CA ARG A 241 -2.45 20.68 11.95
C ARG A 241 -1.29 21.56 11.43
N ASP A 242 -0.12 20.99 11.21
CA ASP A 242 1.06 21.62 10.60
C ASP A 242 1.62 20.67 9.55
N PRO A 243 1.10 20.72 8.29
CA PRO A 243 1.46 19.74 7.27
C PRO A 243 2.97 19.66 6.99
N GLU A 244 3.69 20.78 7.10
CA GLU A 244 5.12 20.86 6.78
C GLU A 244 5.99 20.08 7.77
N ARG A 245 5.55 19.95 9.03
CA ARG A 245 6.25 19.23 10.08
C ARG A 245 5.60 17.88 10.36
N THR A 246 4.28 17.83 10.34
CA THR A 246 3.50 16.63 10.70
C THR A 246 3.70 15.52 9.67
N ILE A 247 3.57 15.82 8.36
CA ILE A 247 3.70 14.79 7.32
C ILE A 247 5.08 14.13 7.31
N PRO A 248 6.22 14.86 7.27
CA PRO A 248 7.53 14.21 7.31
C PRO A 248 7.73 13.35 8.56
N ARG A 249 7.37 13.84 9.74
CA ARG A 249 7.52 13.09 11.00
C ARG A 249 6.66 11.84 11.05
N ALA A 250 5.41 11.93 10.60
CA ALA A 250 4.51 10.78 10.54
C ALA A 250 5.02 9.72 9.54
N THR A 251 5.50 10.14 8.37
CA THR A 251 6.03 9.22 7.36
C THR A 251 7.31 8.53 7.83
N TYR A 252 8.25 9.26 8.47
CA TYR A 252 9.44 8.64 9.05
C TYR A 252 9.11 7.69 10.18
N LEU A 253 8.15 8.06 11.06
CA LEU A 253 7.70 7.19 12.14
C LEU A 253 7.08 5.91 11.58
N ALA A 254 6.25 6.02 10.54
CA ALA A 254 5.66 4.87 9.86
C ALA A 254 6.75 3.99 9.21
N VAL A 255 7.68 4.56 8.43
CA VAL A 255 8.68 3.78 7.71
C VAL A 255 9.73 3.18 8.64
N VAL A 256 10.39 4.02 9.46
CA VAL A 256 11.51 3.56 10.29
C VAL A 256 11.02 2.79 11.51
N GLY A 257 9.95 3.27 12.18
CA GLY A 257 9.40 2.61 13.35
C GLY A 257 8.87 1.21 13.03
N VAL A 258 8.06 1.09 11.96
CA VAL A 258 7.55 -0.22 11.51
C VAL A 258 8.66 -1.09 10.96
N GLY A 259 9.60 -0.52 10.22
CA GLY A 259 10.71 -1.29 9.67
C GLY A 259 11.59 -1.94 10.73
N LEU A 260 11.91 -1.20 11.81
CA LEU A 260 12.65 -1.75 12.95
C LEU A 260 11.82 -2.81 13.69
N PHE A 261 10.52 -2.56 13.86
CA PHE A 261 9.60 -3.54 14.44
C PHE A 261 9.57 -4.83 13.61
N TYR A 262 9.39 -4.74 12.30
CA TYR A 262 9.37 -5.92 11.43
C TYR A 262 10.72 -6.65 11.39
N ALA A 263 11.83 -5.93 11.32
CA ALA A 263 13.15 -6.56 11.33
C ALA A 263 13.41 -7.31 12.65
N PHE A 264 12.99 -6.74 13.77
CA PHE A 264 13.10 -7.37 15.08
C PHE A 264 12.18 -8.61 15.20
N SER A 265 10.90 -8.48 14.84
CA SER A 265 9.95 -9.59 14.85
C SER A 265 10.36 -10.71 13.90
N ALA A 266 10.86 -10.37 12.71
CA ALA A 266 11.36 -11.35 11.76
C ALA A 266 12.55 -12.15 12.33
N TRP A 267 13.47 -11.49 13.03
CA TRP A 267 14.55 -12.15 13.75
C TRP A 267 14.03 -13.06 14.87
N ALA A 268 13.14 -12.56 15.72
CA ALA A 268 12.57 -13.34 16.82
C ALA A 268 11.80 -14.57 16.32
N ILE A 269 10.99 -14.42 15.27
CA ILE A 269 10.26 -15.53 14.64
C ILE A 269 11.23 -16.55 14.04
N THR A 270 12.32 -16.11 13.40
CA THR A 270 13.35 -17.02 12.88
C THR A 270 14.01 -17.80 14.01
N VAL A 271 14.32 -17.16 15.13
CA VAL A 271 14.82 -17.84 16.35
C VAL A 271 13.78 -18.82 16.88
N GLY A 272 12.49 -18.47 16.85
CA GLY A 272 11.38 -19.30 17.32
C GLY A 272 11.19 -20.60 16.55
N VAL A 273 11.36 -20.54 15.21
CA VAL A 273 11.21 -21.71 14.32
C VAL A 273 12.55 -22.49 14.16
N GLY A 274 13.67 -21.78 14.20
CA GLY A 274 15.01 -22.27 13.86
C GLY A 274 15.40 -21.91 12.42
N THR A 275 16.62 -21.44 12.24
CA THR A 275 17.10 -20.90 10.95
C THR A 275 17.04 -21.93 9.83
N ASP A 276 17.35 -23.19 10.12
CA ASP A 276 17.38 -24.27 9.12
C ASP A 276 15.96 -24.80 8.77
N LYS A 277 14.97 -24.56 9.64
CA LYS A 277 13.61 -25.08 9.47
C LYS A 277 12.60 -24.06 8.95
N ILE A 278 12.93 -22.76 9.05
CA ILE A 278 11.95 -21.70 8.81
C ILE A 278 11.42 -21.67 7.38
N VAL A 279 12.26 -22.01 6.37
CA VAL A 279 11.82 -22.06 4.98
C VAL A 279 10.82 -23.18 4.75
N GLY A 280 11.08 -24.37 5.30
CA GLY A 280 10.13 -25.51 5.25
C GLY A 280 8.83 -25.16 5.96
N ALA A 281 8.90 -24.65 7.20
CA ALA A 281 7.71 -24.28 7.99
C ALA A 281 6.84 -23.23 7.30
N ALA A 282 7.46 -22.21 6.68
CA ALA A 282 6.74 -21.17 5.95
C ALA A 282 6.12 -21.68 4.62
N THR A 283 6.69 -22.71 4.03
CA THR A 283 6.19 -23.31 2.79
C THR A 283 5.05 -24.29 3.07
N ASP A 284 5.19 -25.09 4.13
CA ASP A 284 4.23 -26.15 4.49
C ASP A 284 2.96 -25.59 5.15
N ASP A 285 3.09 -24.53 5.97
CA ASP A 285 1.96 -23.90 6.67
C ASP A 285 2.10 -22.36 6.71
N PRO A 286 1.88 -21.68 5.59
CA PRO A 286 2.03 -20.23 5.52
C PRO A 286 1.00 -19.45 6.36
N THR A 287 -0.14 -20.05 6.70
CA THR A 287 -1.18 -19.37 7.50
C THR A 287 -1.07 -19.66 9.00
N GLY A 288 -0.55 -20.83 9.38
CA GLY A 288 -0.48 -21.28 10.79
C GLY A 288 0.89 -21.14 11.43
N MET A 289 1.99 -20.97 10.66
CA MET A 289 3.36 -20.94 11.19
C MET A 289 3.53 -19.97 12.37
N VAL A 290 3.13 -18.71 12.22
CA VAL A 290 3.27 -17.69 13.26
C VAL A 290 2.28 -17.90 14.40
N LEU A 291 1.06 -18.34 14.11
CA LEU A 291 0.05 -18.69 15.13
C LEU A 291 0.50 -19.86 16.00
N GLY A 292 1.21 -20.82 15.40
CA GLY A 292 1.83 -21.94 16.12
C GLY A 292 2.91 -21.52 17.11
N LEU A 293 3.65 -20.44 16.82
CA LEU A 293 4.61 -19.88 17.77
C LEU A 293 3.92 -19.26 19.00
N ALA A 294 2.77 -18.61 18.81
CA ALA A 294 1.97 -18.09 19.92
C ALA A 294 1.50 -19.22 20.85
N LEU A 295 1.03 -20.33 20.28
CA LEU A 295 0.67 -21.53 21.05
C LEU A 295 1.87 -22.09 21.81
N THR A 296 2.99 -22.24 21.12
CA THR A 296 4.19 -22.93 21.68
C THR A 296 4.89 -22.08 22.74
N PHE A 297 5.06 -20.78 22.49
CA PHE A 297 5.88 -19.91 23.35
C PHE A 297 5.08 -19.07 24.34
N VAL A 298 3.76 -18.97 24.20
CA VAL A 298 2.93 -18.17 25.12
C VAL A 298 1.81 -19.02 25.70
N SER A 299 0.71 -19.22 24.95
CA SER A 299 -0.44 -20.02 25.42
C SER A 299 -1.47 -20.22 24.29
N PRO A 300 -2.41 -21.20 24.44
CA PRO A 300 -3.55 -21.33 23.52
C PRO A 300 -4.39 -20.04 23.44
N VAL A 301 -4.59 -19.34 24.56
CA VAL A 301 -5.35 -18.09 24.57
C VAL A 301 -4.67 -17.00 23.72
N MET A 302 -3.34 -16.97 23.67
CA MET A 302 -2.62 -16.01 22.81
C MET A 302 -2.84 -16.32 21.34
N GLN A 303 -2.84 -17.61 20.96
CA GLN A 303 -3.18 -18.05 19.60
C GLN A 303 -4.61 -17.62 19.24
N ASP A 304 -5.60 -17.82 20.12
CA ASP A 304 -6.99 -17.42 19.92
C ASP A 304 -7.12 -15.91 19.71
N VAL A 305 -6.45 -15.11 20.55
CA VAL A 305 -6.43 -13.65 20.43
C VAL A 305 -5.83 -13.22 19.09
N MET A 306 -4.71 -13.83 18.68
CA MET A 306 -4.08 -13.51 17.39
C MET A 306 -4.99 -13.88 16.21
N GLN A 307 -5.69 -15.00 16.28
CA GLN A 307 -6.60 -15.44 15.22
C GLN A 307 -7.72 -14.41 14.99
N VAL A 308 -8.29 -13.86 16.08
CA VAL A 308 -9.33 -12.83 15.99
C VAL A 308 -8.76 -11.48 15.53
N LEU A 309 -7.61 -11.06 16.09
CA LEU A 309 -6.97 -9.81 15.71
C LEU A 309 -6.49 -9.80 14.26
N LEU A 310 -6.07 -10.95 13.71
CA LEU A 310 -5.69 -11.09 12.31
C LEU A 310 -6.83 -10.65 11.39
N LEU A 311 -8.07 -11.09 11.67
CA LEU A 311 -9.23 -10.72 10.86
C LEU A 311 -9.49 -9.20 10.91
N SER A 312 -9.37 -8.60 12.10
CA SER A 312 -9.52 -7.15 12.26
C SER A 312 -8.42 -6.36 11.55
N SER A 313 -7.18 -6.84 11.61
CA SER A 313 -6.01 -6.24 10.97
C SER A 313 -6.14 -6.23 9.44
N VAL A 314 -6.42 -7.39 8.85
CA VAL A 314 -6.60 -7.52 7.40
C VAL A 314 -7.83 -6.74 6.92
N PHE A 315 -8.93 -6.75 7.69
CA PHE A 315 -10.13 -5.97 7.36
C PHE A 315 -9.85 -4.46 7.36
N ALA A 316 -9.12 -3.95 8.35
CA ALA A 316 -8.73 -2.53 8.38
C ALA A 316 -7.89 -2.15 7.15
N CYS A 317 -6.99 -3.03 6.72
CA CYS A 317 -6.19 -2.88 5.51
C CYS A 317 -7.09 -2.84 4.25
N ILE A 318 -8.02 -3.79 4.10
CA ILE A 318 -8.99 -3.84 2.99
C ILE A 318 -9.81 -2.54 2.93
N LEU A 319 -10.35 -2.09 4.06
CA LEU A 319 -11.15 -0.86 4.12
C LEU A 319 -10.32 0.37 3.74
N THR A 320 -9.06 0.44 4.17
CA THR A 320 -8.14 1.52 3.81
C THR A 320 -7.90 1.56 2.30
N PHE A 321 -7.57 0.45 1.66
CA PHE A 321 -7.33 0.40 0.22
C PHE A 321 -8.61 0.55 -0.60
N HIS A 322 -9.76 0.10 -0.10
CA HIS A 322 -11.06 0.40 -0.68
C HIS A 322 -11.31 1.92 -0.74
N ASN A 323 -11.04 2.64 0.35
CA ASN A 323 -11.17 4.09 0.40
C ASN A 323 -10.17 4.80 -0.51
N VAL A 324 -8.93 4.33 -0.59
CA VAL A 324 -7.93 4.84 -1.53
C VAL A 324 -8.40 4.67 -2.97
N LEU A 325 -8.82 3.47 -3.37
CA LEU A 325 -9.36 3.21 -4.71
C LEU A 325 -10.60 4.07 -5.01
N THR A 326 -11.50 4.21 -4.04
CA THR A 326 -12.68 5.06 -4.17
C THR A 326 -12.30 6.52 -4.47
N ARG A 327 -11.29 7.05 -3.79
CA ARG A 327 -10.76 8.41 -4.05
C ARG A 327 -10.13 8.52 -5.44
N TYR A 328 -9.42 7.50 -5.92
CA TYR A 328 -8.89 7.46 -7.28
C TYR A 328 -10.01 7.47 -8.33
N PHE A 329 -11.02 6.59 -8.18
CA PHE A 329 -12.16 6.53 -9.09
C PHE A 329 -12.94 7.85 -9.10
N PHE A 330 -13.16 8.45 -7.94
CA PHE A 330 -13.81 9.75 -7.79
C PHE A 330 -13.03 10.85 -8.51
N THR A 331 -11.73 10.97 -8.25
CA THR A 331 -10.87 12.01 -8.85
C THR A 331 -10.77 11.82 -10.37
N MET A 332 -10.61 10.59 -10.84
CA MET A 332 -10.53 10.28 -12.27
C MET A 332 -11.89 10.51 -12.97
N GLY A 333 -13.00 10.25 -12.26
CA GLY A 333 -14.35 10.58 -12.75
C GLY A 333 -14.56 12.09 -12.88
N GLY A 334 -14.13 12.86 -11.88
CA GLY A 334 -14.18 14.33 -11.93
C GLY A 334 -13.31 14.94 -13.04
N LYS A 335 -12.19 14.30 -13.37
CA LYS A 335 -11.30 14.71 -14.48
C LYS A 335 -11.71 14.14 -15.84
N GLY A 336 -12.80 13.37 -15.93
CA GLY A 336 -13.31 12.79 -17.16
C GLY A 336 -12.47 11.62 -17.71
N ILE A 337 -11.46 11.13 -17.00
CA ILE A 337 -10.69 9.92 -17.35
C ILE A 337 -11.58 8.68 -17.23
N LEU A 338 -12.43 8.66 -16.21
CA LEU A 338 -13.51 7.68 -16.00
C LEU A 338 -14.87 8.34 -16.19
N PRO A 339 -15.98 7.58 -16.29
CA PRO A 339 -17.31 8.15 -16.40
C PRO A 339 -17.59 9.22 -15.34
N ALA A 340 -18.09 10.40 -15.75
CA ALA A 340 -18.31 11.55 -14.89
C ALA A 340 -19.25 11.26 -13.70
N ALA A 341 -20.12 10.24 -13.83
CA ALA A 341 -20.98 9.77 -12.75
C ALA A 341 -20.21 9.32 -11.49
N LEU A 342 -18.94 8.92 -11.62
CA LEU A 342 -18.07 8.53 -10.51
C LEU A 342 -17.50 9.74 -9.75
N GLY A 343 -17.38 10.90 -10.43
CA GLY A 343 -16.92 12.16 -9.84
C GLY A 343 -17.99 12.95 -9.08
N VAL A 344 -19.12 12.32 -8.72
CA VAL A 344 -20.25 12.98 -8.04
C VAL A 344 -20.32 12.57 -6.58
N VAL A 345 -20.39 13.56 -5.69
CA VAL A 345 -20.64 13.33 -4.25
C VAL A 345 -22.13 13.10 -4.02
N SER A 346 -22.47 12.05 -3.28
CA SER A 346 -23.85 11.77 -2.86
C SER A 346 -24.35 12.84 -1.90
N THR A 347 -25.50 13.45 -2.18
CA THR A 347 -26.12 14.45 -1.30
C THR A 347 -26.58 13.85 0.02
N LYS A 348 -26.97 12.57 0.03
CA LYS A 348 -27.46 11.85 1.22
C LYS A 348 -26.34 11.46 2.18
N HIS A 349 -25.23 10.94 1.64
CA HIS A 349 -24.13 10.37 2.43
C HIS A 349 -22.91 11.29 2.51
N ARG A 350 -22.89 12.38 1.74
CA ARG A 350 -21.75 13.33 1.60
C ARG A 350 -20.44 12.66 1.19
N ALA A 351 -20.55 11.54 0.50
CA ALA A 351 -19.46 10.63 0.11
C ALA A 351 -19.48 10.33 -1.39
N PRO A 352 -18.40 9.85 -1.98
CA PRO A 352 -18.32 9.36 -3.36
C PRO A 352 -18.93 7.96 -3.50
N SER A 353 -20.20 7.79 -3.07
CA SER A 353 -20.87 6.48 -2.95
C SER A 353 -20.90 5.68 -4.26
N ARG A 354 -21.00 6.36 -5.43
CA ARG A 354 -20.96 5.67 -6.75
C ARG A 354 -19.59 5.10 -7.04
N ALA A 355 -18.53 5.85 -6.74
CA ALA A 355 -17.16 5.35 -6.90
C ALA A 355 -16.90 4.17 -5.97
N SER A 356 -17.31 4.24 -4.70
CA SER A 356 -17.20 3.16 -3.72
C SER A 356 -17.93 1.88 -4.19
N LEU A 357 -19.18 2.01 -4.65
CA LEU A 357 -19.94 0.88 -5.19
C LEU A 357 -19.24 0.27 -6.41
N THR A 358 -18.69 1.09 -7.30
CA THR A 358 -17.97 0.62 -8.49
C THR A 358 -16.71 -0.16 -8.11
N VAL A 359 -15.93 0.30 -7.11
CA VAL A 359 -14.78 -0.42 -6.59
C VAL A 359 -15.20 -1.80 -6.07
N SER A 360 -16.27 -1.86 -5.26
CA SER A 360 -16.79 -3.13 -4.72
C SER A 360 -17.26 -4.08 -5.82
N LEU A 361 -17.95 -3.56 -6.84
CA LEU A 361 -18.42 -4.36 -7.98
C LEU A 361 -17.25 -4.89 -8.81
N VAL A 362 -16.26 -4.06 -9.11
CA VAL A 362 -15.05 -4.49 -9.86
C VAL A 362 -14.32 -5.57 -9.08
N THR A 363 -14.10 -5.37 -7.78
CA THR A 363 -13.46 -6.38 -6.92
C THR A 363 -14.27 -7.69 -6.90
N GLY A 364 -15.58 -7.61 -6.72
CA GLY A 364 -16.47 -8.78 -6.70
C GLY A 364 -16.48 -9.55 -8.02
N VAL A 365 -16.57 -8.86 -9.16
CA VAL A 365 -16.56 -9.50 -10.49
C VAL A 365 -15.21 -10.19 -10.75
N LEU A 366 -14.10 -9.55 -10.40
CA LEU A 366 -12.78 -10.15 -10.59
C LEU A 366 -12.58 -11.37 -9.67
N LEU A 367 -13.09 -11.33 -8.44
CA LEU A 367 -13.04 -12.49 -7.54
C LEU A 367 -13.93 -13.66 -8.02
N ILE A 368 -15.06 -13.39 -8.66
CA ILE A 368 -15.82 -14.43 -9.34
C ILE A 368 -14.99 -15.05 -10.46
N GLY A 369 -14.25 -14.24 -11.22
CA GLY A 369 -13.32 -14.73 -12.24
C GLY A 369 -12.23 -15.64 -11.67
N VAL A 370 -11.63 -15.25 -10.53
CA VAL A 370 -10.65 -16.05 -9.78
C VAL A 370 -11.25 -17.40 -9.33
N LEU A 371 -12.46 -17.36 -8.78
CA LEU A 371 -13.15 -18.55 -8.32
C LEU A 371 -13.47 -19.51 -9.48
N LEU A 372 -13.94 -18.98 -10.60
CA LEU A 372 -14.24 -19.78 -11.81
C LEU A 372 -12.98 -20.37 -12.44
N ALA A 373 -11.83 -19.71 -12.29
CA ALA A 373 -10.55 -20.22 -12.74
C ALA A 373 -10.00 -21.34 -11.83
N GLY A 374 -10.60 -21.58 -10.67
CA GLY A 374 -10.19 -22.63 -9.72
C GLY A 374 -8.82 -22.36 -9.08
N LEU A 375 -8.41 -21.10 -8.96
CA LEU A 375 -7.12 -20.73 -8.39
C LEU A 375 -7.08 -20.94 -6.87
N ASP A 376 -5.92 -21.38 -6.37
CA ASP A 376 -5.67 -21.45 -4.93
C ASP A 376 -5.64 -20.04 -4.30
N PRO A 377 -6.42 -19.81 -3.23
CA PRO A 377 -6.55 -18.47 -2.66
C PRO A 377 -5.26 -17.92 -2.04
N ILE A 378 -4.37 -18.77 -1.51
CA ILE A 378 -3.12 -18.32 -0.85
C ILE A 378 -1.94 -18.44 -1.80
N ALA A 379 -1.67 -19.64 -2.33
CA ALA A 379 -0.49 -19.90 -3.14
C ALA A 379 -0.53 -19.13 -4.47
N GLU A 380 -1.72 -18.94 -5.03
CA GLU A 380 -1.86 -18.29 -6.34
C GLU A 380 -2.42 -16.86 -6.18
N VAL A 381 -3.64 -16.69 -5.67
CA VAL A 381 -4.30 -15.36 -5.68
C VAL A 381 -3.58 -14.39 -4.78
N TYR A 382 -3.39 -14.75 -3.49
CA TYR A 382 -2.73 -13.85 -2.54
C TYR A 382 -1.28 -13.60 -2.95
N THR A 383 -0.52 -14.64 -3.23
CA THR A 383 0.92 -14.53 -3.50
C THR A 383 1.20 -13.83 -4.83
N TRP A 384 0.53 -14.22 -5.93
CA TRP A 384 0.81 -13.61 -7.24
C TRP A 384 0.34 -12.16 -7.34
N LEU A 385 -0.88 -11.89 -6.88
CA LEU A 385 -1.45 -10.54 -7.00
C LEU A 385 -0.82 -9.55 -6.02
N SER A 386 -0.46 -9.97 -4.80
CA SER A 386 0.29 -9.10 -3.87
C SER A 386 1.71 -8.84 -4.38
N GLY A 387 2.37 -9.85 -4.99
CA GLY A 387 3.66 -9.66 -5.65
C GLY A 387 3.59 -8.67 -6.81
N ALA A 388 2.62 -8.84 -7.73
CA ALA A 388 2.39 -7.92 -8.84
C ALA A 388 2.03 -6.50 -8.36
N ALA A 389 1.17 -6.39 -7.34
CA ALA A 389 0.81 -5.11 -6.73
C ALA A 389 2.03 -4.43 -6.09
N THR A 390 2.87 -5.19 -5.39
CA THR A 390 4.08 -4.63 -4.78
C THR A 390 5.07 -4.13 -5.81
N LEU A 391 5.28 -4.89 -6.89
CA LEU A 391 6.08 -4.41 -8.03
C LEU A 391 5.49 -3.11 -8.58
N GLY A 392 4.16 -3.02 -8.70
CA GLY A 392 3.48 -1.80 -9.12
C GLY A 392 3.77 -0.61 -8.20
N VAL A 393 3.69 -0.80 -6.87
CA VAL A 393 4.02 0.26 -5.89
C VAL A 393 5.49 0.67 -6.00
N ILE A 394 6.43 -0.28 -6.15
CA ILE A 394 7.86 0.03 -6.30
C ILE A 394 8.09 0.84 -7.58
N VAL A 395 7.43 0.51 -8.69
CA VAL A 395 7.49 1.30 -9.95
C VAL A 395 6.94 2.72 -9.74
N LEU A 396 5.84 2.89 -9.01
CA LEU A 396 5.33 4.22 -8.64
C LEU A 396 6.33 5.01 -7.80
N MET A 397 7.05 4.36 -6.89
CA MET A 397 8.13 4.99 -6.12
C MET A 397 9.32 5.39 -7.00
N VAL A 398 9.71 4.56 -7.98
CA VAL A 398 10.74 4.89 -8.99
C VAL A 398 10.33 6.14 -9.77
N LEU A 399 9.11 6.16 -10.32
CA LEU A 399 8.59 7.31 -11.06
C LEU A 399 8.49 8.57 -10.20
N THR A 400 8.11 8.41 -8.93
CA THR A 400 8.05 9.52 -7.96
C THR A 400 9.45 10.07 -7.68
N SER A 401 10.46 9.21 -7.47
CA SER A 401 11.85 9.64 -7.26
C SER A 401 12.38 10.42 -8.46
N LEU A 402 12.09 9.95 -9.68
CA LEU A 402 12.41 10.66 -10.91
C LEU A 402 11.65 12.00 -11.01
N ALA A 403 10.38 12.01 -10.66
CA ALA A 403 9.55 13.22 -10.64
C ALA A 403 10.11 14.28 -9.67
N VAL A 404 10.56 13.87 -8.49
CA VAL A 404 11.21 14.76 -7.49
C VAL A 404 12.47 15.39 -8.08
N LEU A 405 13.35 14.59 -8.72
CA LEU A 405 14.57 15.09 -9.35
C LEU A 405 14.27 16.13 -10.44
N VAL A 406 13.31 15.82 -11.34
CA VAL A 406 12.93 16.72 -12.44
C VAL A 406 12.25 17.99 -11.91
N PHE A 407 11.37 17.87 -10.92
CA PHE A 407 10.63 18.98 -10.33
C PHE A 407 11.58 20.01 -9.69
N PHE A 408 12.50 19.56 -8.84
CA PHE A 408 13.48 20.45 -8.20
C PHE A 408 14.62 20.85 -9.14
N GLY A 409 14.92 20.08 -10.17
CA GLY A 409 15.88 20.44 -11.21
C GLY A 409 15.46 21.63 -12.07
N LYS A 410 14.16 21.85 -12.25
CA LYS A 410 13.59 22.98 -13.00
C LYS A 410 13.41 24.25 -12.16
N ARG A 411 13.59 24.20 -10.84
CA ARG A 411 13.38 25.32 -9.93
C ARG A 411 14.72 25.85 -9.40
N SER A 412 15.09 27.04 -9.85
CA SER A 412 16.27 27.77 -9.38
C SER A 412 16.00 28.69 -8.17
N ASP A 413 14.72 28.94 -7.89
CA ASP A 413 14.23 29.89 -6.88
C ASP A 413 14.26 29.32 -5.44
N VAL A 414 14.60 28.05 -5.26
CA VAL A 414 14.51 27.40 -3.96
C VAL A 414 15.91 27.03 -3.46
N SER A 415 16.41 27.78 -2.45
CA SER A 415 17.68 27.45 -1.74
C SER A 415 17.48 26.19 -0.86
N LEU A 416 17.28 25.04 -1.50
CA LEU A 416 17.07 23.76 -0.82
C LEU A 416 18.38 22.98 -0.75
N GLY A 417 18.60 22.30 0.38
CA GLY A 417 19.77 21.44 0.53
C GLY A 417 19.83 20.35 -0.55
N MET A 418 21.00 20.20 -1.15
CA MET A 418 21.29 19.24 -2.23
C MET A 418 20.90 17.79 -1.83
N TRP A 419 20.99 17.48 -0.54
CA TRP A 419 20.59 16.17 -0.01
C TRP A 419 19.14 15.82 -0.34
N SER A 420 18.20 16.70 -0.01
CA SER A 420 16.75 16.41 -0.13
C SER A 420 16.20 16.56 -1.55
N THR A 421 16.90 17.25 -2.44
CA THR A 421 16.42 17.55 -3.80
C THR A 421 17.11 16.74 -4.89
N LYS A 422 18.33 16.25 -4.64
CA LYS A 422 19.13 15.56 -5.66
C LYS A 422 19.70 14.23 -5.16
N ILE A 423 20.44 14.22 -4.03
CA ILE A 423 21.19 13.05 -3.59
C ILE A 423 20.25 11.93 -3.14
N ALA A 424 19.39 12.19 -2.14
CA ALA A 424 18.50 11.15 -1.63
C ALA A 424 17.49 10.67 -2.69
N PRO A 425 16.80 11.53 -3.48
CA PRO A 425 15.97 11.06 -4.58
C PRO A 425 16.75 10.29 -5.66
N GLY A 426 18.00 10.66 -5.93
CA GLY A 426 18.87 9.94 -6.86
C GLY A 426 19.26 8.55 -6.35
N LEU A 427 19.60 8.43 -5.07
CA LEU A 427 19.87 7.14 -4.42
C LEU A 427 18.62 6.27 -4.37
N ALA A 428 17.43 6.85 -4.04
CA ALA A 428 16.18 6.14 -4.06
C ALA A 428 15.83 5.63 -5.47
N LEU A 429 16.00 6.48 -6.50
CA LEU A 429 15.78 6.08 -7.90
C LEU A 429 16.68 4.91 -8.30
N ALA A 430 17.98 4.97 -7.95
CA ALA A 430 18.94 3.93 -8.30
C ALA A 430 18.64 2.62 -7.55
N SER A 431 18.45 2.66 -6.24
CA SER A 431 18.17 1.47 -5.42
C SER A 431 16.83 0.81 -5.78
N LEU A 432 15.75 1.59 -5.90
CA LEU A 432 14.44 1.08 -6.31
C LEU A 432 14.45 0.57 -7.75
N GLY A 433 15.20 1.23 -8.66
CA GLY A 433 15.39 0.77 -10.04
C GLY A 433 16.08 -0.57 -10.11
N VAL A 434 17.11 -0.80 -9.29
CA VAL A 434 17.77 -2.11 -9.15
C VAL A 434 16.78 -3.16 -8.62
N VAL A 435 15.97 -2.82 -7.61
CA VAL A 435 14.96 -3.73 -7.08
C VAL A 435 13.96 -4.12 -8.17
N VAL A 436 13.42 -3.15 -8.92
CA VAL A 436 12.47 -3.42 -10.03
C VAL A 436 13.11 -4.36 -11.07
N TRP A 437 14.35 -4.07 -11.47
CA TRP A 437 15.05 -4.90 -12.45
C TRP A 437 15.25 -6.33 -11.97
N LEU A 438 15.71 -6.52 -10.73
CA LEU A 438 15.91 -7.83 -10.12
C LEU A 438 14.59 -8.59 -9.94
N VAL A 439 13.52 -7.92 -9.53
CA VAL A 439 12.19 -8.51 -9.37
C VAL A 439 11.65 -8.98 -10.72
N ILE A 440 11.69 -8.13 -11.76
CA ILE A 440 11.21 -8.52 -13.09
C ILE A 440 12.01 -9.72 -13.63
N LYS A 441 13.33 -9.72 -13.44
CA LYS A 441 14.19 -10.83 -13.87
C LYS A 441 13.82 -12.16 -13.19
N ASN A 442 13.41 -12.13 -11.93
CA ASN A 442 13.09 -13.32 -11.14
C ASN A 442 11.58 -13.54 -10.97
N PHE A 443 10.74 -12.75 -11.64
CA PHE A 443 9.28 -12.79 -11.44
C PHE A 443 8.68 -14.16 -11.78
N SER A 444 9.28 -14.88 -12.73
CA SER A 444 8.89 -16.25 -13.09
C SER A 444 9.14 -17.29 -11.98
N ALA A 445 9.96 -16.97 -10.97
CA ALA A 445 10.12 -17.85 -9.82
C ALA A 445 8.97 -17.71 -8.79
N LEU A 446 8.22 -16.60 -8.87
CA LEU A 446 7.00 -16.40 -8.06
C LEU A 446 5.81 -17.20 -8.58
N VAL A 447 5.77 -17.45 -9.89
CA VAL A 447 4.60 -18.00 -10.58
C VAL A 447 5.03 -19.27 -11.33
N PRO A 448 4.33 -20.42 -11.13
CA PRO A 448 4.74 -21.68 -11.73
C PRO A 448 4.83 -21.68 -13.26
N SER A 449 4.06 -20.79 -13.92
CA SER A 449 4.02 -20.67 -15.37
C SER A 449 4.63 -19.36 -15.85
N PRO A 450 5.68 -19.38 -16.69
CA PRO A 450 6.21 -18.16 -17.31
C PRO A 450 5.16 -17.37 -18.10
N VAL A 451 4.13 -18.05 -18.64
CA VAL A 451 3.02 -17.40 -19.34
C VAL A 451 2.22 -16.55 -18.37
N VAL A 452 1.84 -17.09 -17.20
CA VAL A 452 1.08 -16.34 -16.18
C VAL A 452 1.91 -15.18 -15.63
N ALA A 453 3.20 -15.39 -15.38
CA ALA A 453 4.13 -14.33 -14.98
C ALA A 453 4.13 -13.17 -15.98
N ASN A 454 4.29 -13.48 -17.28
CA ASN A 454 4.27 -12.47 -18.33
C ASN A 454 2.89 -11.79 -18.47
N VAL A 455 1.79 -12.53 -18.33
CA VAL A 455 0.43 -11.95 -18.34
C VAL A 455 0.27 -10.92 -17.23
N LEU A 456 0.68 -11.24 -16.01
CA LEU A 456 0.60 -10.29 -14.88
C LEU A 456 1.41 -9.01 -15.15
N LEU A 457 2.64 -9.15 -15.64
CA LEU A 457 3.50 -8.01 -15.99
C LEU A 457 2.91 -7.18 -17.13
N VAL A 458 2.35 -7.82 -18.17
CA VAL A 458 1.72 -7.16 -19.30
C VAL A 458 0.43 -6.44 -18.86
N VAL A 459 -0.41 -7.09 -18.04
CA VAL A 459 -1.62 -6.46 -17.50
C VAL A 459 -1.24 -5.23 -16.68
N LEU A 460 -0.23 -5.33 -15.82
CA LEU A 460 0.25 -4.20 -15.04
C LEU A 460 0.76 -3.06 -15.94
N ALA A 461 1.58 -3.35 -16.94
CA ALA A 461 2.06 -2.35 -17.91
C ALA A 461 0.93 -1.76 -18.74
N ALA A 462 -0.06 -2.56 -19.14
CA ALA A 462 -1.21 -2.11 -19.91
C ALA A 462 -2.04 -1.06 -19.14
N THR A 463 -2.17 -1.19 -17.82
CA THR A 463 -2.86 -0.18 -17.00
C THR A 463 -2.20 1.20 -17.11
N PHE A 464 -0.85 1.27 -17.17
CA PHE A 464 -0.12 2.52 -17.41
C PHE A 464 -0.40 3.08 -18.80
N LEU A 465 -0.32 2.22 -19.82
CA LEU A 465 -0.53 2.62 -21.22
C LEU A 465 -1.94 3.15 -21.45
N VAL A 466 -2.96 2.59 -20.81
CA VAL A 466 -4.34 3.09 -20.88
C VAL A 466 -4.41 4.56 -20.45
N GLY A 467 -3.82 4.93 -19.34
CA GLY A 467 -3.81 6.32 -18.90
C GLY A 467 -3.03 7.26 -19.82
N VAL A 468 -1.91 6.79 -20.37
CA VAL A 468 -1.14 7.54 -21.39
C VAL A 468 -1.99 7.78 -22.64
N VAL A 469 -2.65 6.75 -23.16
CA VAL A 469 -3.52 6.84 -24.35
C VAL A 469 -4.67 7.82 -24.09
N VAL A 470 -5.35 7.71 -22.94
CA VAL A 470 -6.44 8.64 -22.57
C VAL A 470 -5.95 10.09 -22.55
N ALA A 471 -4.79 10.36 -21.95
CA ALA A 471 -4.22 11.71 -21.91
C ALA A 471 -3.85 12.23 -23.31
N LEU A 472 -3.31 11.37 -24.19
CA LEU A 472 -3.01 11.73 -25.58
C LEU A 472 -4.28 12.02 -26.39
N VAL A 473 -5.33 11.21 -26.22
CA VAL A 473 -6.64 11.45 -26.84
C VAL A 473 -7.23 12.78 -26.35
N PHE A 474 -7.20 13.06 -25.05
CA PHE A 474 -7.66 14.35 -24.51
C PHE A 474 -6.87 15.52 -25.09
N ARG A 475 -5.54 15.39 -25.19
CA ARG A 475 -4.70 16.42 -25.81
C ARG A 475 -5.11 16.72 -27.26
N ALA A 476 -5.51 15.69 -28.01
CA ALA A 476 -5.87 15.84 -29.41
C ALA A 476 -7.33 16.29 -29.63
N THR A 477 -8.27 15.82 -28.78
CA THR A 477 -9.72 15.97 -29.03
C THR A 477 -10.44 16.89 -28.06
N ARG A 478 -9.88 17.09 -26.83
CA ARG A 478 -10.49 17.88 -25.74
C ARG A 478 -9.42 18.66 -24.98
N PRO A 479 -8.85 19.74 -25.56
CA PRO A 479 -7.76 20.50 -24.94
C PRO A 479 -8.09 21.02 -23.53
N ASP A 480 -9.33 21.46 -23.29
CA ASP A 480 -9.78 21.96 -21.98
C ASP A 480 -9.77 20.85 -20.92
N ALA A 481 -10.25 19.64 -21.29
CA ALA A 481 -10.18 18.49 -20.39
C ALA A 481 -8.72 18.06 -20.11
N TYR A 482 -7.85 18.16 -21.11
CA TYR A 482 -6.41 17.93 -20.93
C TYR A 482 -5.77 18.95 -19.98
N LEU A 483 -6.17 20.24 -20.08
CA LEU A 483 -5.71 21.28 -19.16
C LEU A 483 -6.23 21.06 -17.72
N ALA A 484 -7.45 20.59 -17.57
CA ALA A 484 -8.07 20.28 -16.29
C ALA A 484 -7.45 19.05 -15.57
N LEU A 485 -6.58 18.27 -16.24
CA LEU A 485 -5.85 17.19 -15.56
C LEU A 485 -4.93 17.70 -14.44
N ASP A 486 -4.46 18.96 -14.47
CA ASP A 486 -3.58 19.56 -13.45
C ASP A 486 -4.34 20.11 -12.24
N ALA A 487 -5.65 20.27 -12.32
CA ALA A 487 -6.49 20.90 -11.30
C ALA A 487 -6.74 19.99 -10.08
#